data_66f6325de9492130fecb78353e3ca305
#
_entry.id   66f6325de9492130fecb78353e3ca305
#
_cell.length_a   1.000
_cell.length_b   1.000
_cell.length_c   1.000
_cell.angle_alpha   90.00
_cell.angle_beta   90.00
_cell.angle_gamma   90.00
#
_symmetry.space_group_name_H-M   'P 1'
#
loop_
_entity.id
_entity.type
_entity.pdbx_description
1 polymer ?
#
loop_
_entity_poly.entity_id
_entity_poly.type
_entity_poly.pdbx_seq_one_letter_code
_entity_poly.pdbx_strand_id
1 'polypeptide(L)'
;MTDMRYRMMGNTGIQVSVLSYGFWATYGVKEDMKGGEGVERAKDMLRVARQGGINCFDHAEAYGIPNGEAERIFGLALSDLQEEDPDLWRRSELVITTKVFWGGSGVNESGLSRKHVLEGLSSSLDRLGLDYVDMGFCHRPDPFTPTETVVQAMTSAVRSGMATCWGTSEWSAQQITEAFWIARSMGLEPPQFEQPQYNMLHRERFENEYFPIFNAPYNIGTTIWSPLSSGLLTG
;
A
#
# COMPACT_ATOMS: atom_id res chain seq x y z
N MET A 1 16.49 5.47 -21.80
CA MET A 1 16.43 5.60 -20.32
C MET A 1 15.24 6.48 -20.00
N THR A 2 14.38 6.04 -19.10
CA THR A 2 13.20 6.82 -18.68
C THR A 2 13.66 7.98 -17.79
N ASP A 3 12.99 9.15 -17.88
CA ASP A 3 13.22 10.31 -16.99
C ASP A 3 12.55 10.13 -15.60
N MET A 4 12.21 8.89 -15.22
CA MET A 4 11.57 8.60 -13.94
C MET A 4 12.51 8.95 -12.79
N ARG A 5 12.01 9.76 -11.85
CA ARG A 5 12.72 10.07 -10.62
C ARG A 5 12.27 9.12 -9.50
N TYR A 6 13.21 8.79 -8.62
CA TYR A 6 12.96 7.97 -7.44
C TYR A 6 13.25 8.76 -6.18
N ARG A 7 12.52 8.46 -5.10
CA ARG A 7 12.68 9.10 -3.80
C ARG A 7 12.66 8.04 -2.70
N MET A 8 13.38 8.31 -1.63
CA MET A 8 13.32 7.48 -0.42
C MET A 8 11.93 7.55 0.22
N MET A 9 11.39 6.41 0.59
CA MET A 9 10.16 6.32 1.36
C MET A 9 10.48 6.49 2.86
N GLY A 10 10.44 7.73 3.33
CA GLY A 10 10.81 8.05 4.72
C GLY A 10 12.17 7.47 5.11
N ASN A 11 12.22 6.80 6.26
CA ASN A 11 13.43 6.15 6.78
C ASN A 11 13.55 4.66 6.39
N THR A 12 12.73 4.15 5.47
CA THR A 12 12.71 2.72 5.11
C THR A 12 13.96 2.25 4.35
N GLY A 13 14.67 3.17 3.69
CA GLY A 13 15.74 2.82 2.73
C GLY A 13 15.21 2.35 1.37
N ILE A 14 13.89 2.25 1.19
CA ILE A 14 13.27 1.85 -0.07
C ILE A 14 13.17 3.07 -0.99
N GLN A 15 13.59 2.91 -2.24
CA GLN A 15 13.40 3.91 -3.29
C GLN A 15 12.13 3.62 -4.09
N VAL A 16 11.23 4.59 -4.15
CA VAL A 16 9.98 4.51 -4.92
C VAL A 16 9.97 5.51 -6.06
N SER A 17 9.42 5.13 -7.20
CA SER A 17 9.16 6.05 -8.30
C SER A 17 8.18 7.14 -7.86
N VAL A 18 8.39 8.38 -8.33
CA VAL A 18 7.50 9.51 -7.99
C VAL A 18 6.07 9.35 -8.51
N LEU A 19 5.87 8.46 -9.48
CA LEU A 19 4.57 7.96 -9.89
C LEU A 19 4.44 6.51 -9.44
N SER A 20 3.29 6.14 -8.90
CA SER A 20 2.93 4.76 -8.57
C SER A 20 1.72 4.32 -9.38
N TYR A 21 1.58 3.01 -9.58
CA TYR A 21 0.44 2.44 -10.28
C TYR A 21 -0.57 1.87 -9.28
N GLY A 22 -1.77 2.45 -9.20
CA GLY A 22 -2.82 2.06 -8.26
C GLY A 22 -3.86 1.14 -8.90
N PHE A 23 -4.31 0.17 -8.12
CA PHE A 23 -5.32 -0.83 -8.55
C PHE A 23 -6.74 -0.51 -8.06
N TRP A 24 -6.94 0.56 -7.30
CA TRP A 24 -8.26 0.92 -6.79
C TRP A 24 -9.22 1.32 -7.91
N ALA A 25 -10.46 0.84 -7.82
CA ALA A 25 -11.61 1.17 -8.69
C ALA A 25 -11.42 0.85 -10.19
N THR A 26 -10.38 0.12 -10.57
CA THR A 26 -10.11 -0.27 -11.96
C THR A 26 -10.29 -1.78 -12.12
N TYR A 27 -9.36 -2.55 -11.58
CA TYR A 27 -9.36 -4.01 -11.74
C TYR A 27 -10.35 -4.67 -10.78
N GLY A 28 -11.04 -5.70 -11.30
CA GLY A 28 -12.05 -6.41 -10.54
C GLY A 28 -13.36 -5.65 -10.33
N VAL A 29 -13.50 -4.43 -10.86
CA VAL A 29 -14.71 -3.61 -10.72
C VAL A 29 -15.48 -3.50 -12.05
N LYS A 30 -14.82 -2.99 -13.09
CA LYS A 30 -15.40 -2.89 -14.43
C LYS A 30 -15.47 -4.27 -15.07
N GLU A 31 -16.50 -4.52 -15.90
CA GLU A 31 -16.74 -5.84 -16.48
C GLU A 31 -15.56 -6.34 -17.32
N ASP A 32 -14.97 -5.45 -18.12
CA ASP A 32 -13.80 -5.72 -18.96
C ASP A 32 -12.46 -5.75 -18.20
N MET A 33 -12.50 -5.59 -16.88
CA MET A 33 -11.34 -5.63 -15.98
C MET A 33 -11.44 -6.77 -14.95
N LYS A 34 -12.22 -7.82 -15.26
CA LYS A 34 -12.42 -8.99 -14.40
C LYS A 34 -11.85 -10.27 -15.04
N GLY A 35 -11.60 -11.25 -14.21
CA GLY A 35 -11.17 -12.58 -14.65
C GLY A 35 -9.97 -12.54 -15.60
N GLY A 36 -9.96 -13.44 -16.59
CA GLY A 36 -8.86 -13.54 -17.57
C GLY A 36 -8.68 -12.29 -18.44
N GLU A 37 -9.76 -11.62 -18.85
CA GLU A 37 -9.67 -10.36 -19.61
C GLU A 37 -9.03 -9.26 -18.74
N GLY A 38 -9.38 -9.18 -17.46
CA GLY A 38 -8.75 -8.28 -16.52
C GLY A 38 -7.25 -8.53 -16.34
N VAL A 39 -6.82 -9.79 -16.36
CA VAL A 39 -5.41 -10.18 -16.30
C VAL A 39 -4.65 -9.70 -17.53
N GLU A 40 -5.16 -9.96 -18.75
CA GLU A 40 -4.50 -9.51 -19.98
C GLU A 40 -4.37 -7.99 -20.06
N ARG A 41 -5.44 -7.27 -19.70
CA ARG A 41 -5.38 -5.80 -19.63
C ARG A 41 -4.41 -5.31 -18.57
N ALA A 42 -4.32 -5.99 -17.43
CA ALA A 42 -3.33 -5.67 -16.40
C ALA A 42 -1.91 -5.85 -16.94
N LYS A 43 -1.61 -6.94 -17.63
CA LYS A 43 -0.30 -7.18 -18.26
C LYS A 43 0.08 -6.04 -19.20
N ASP A 44 -0.82 -5.63 -20.08
CA ASP A 44 -0.54 -4.55 -21.04
C ASP A 44 -0.23 -3.22 -20.34
N MET A 45 -1.04 -2.85 -19.36
CA MET A 45 -0.85 -1.60 -18.60
C MET A 45 0.39 -1.64 -17.71
N LEU A 46 0.67 -2.78 -17.09
CA LEU A 46 1.85 -2.99 -16.27
C LEU A 46 3.14 -2.91 -17.08
N ARG A 47 3.17 -3.46 -18.32
CA ARG A 47 4.33 -3.32 -19.24
C ARG A 47 4.62 -1.85 -19.52
N VAL A 48 3.59 -1.07 -19.87
CA VAL A 48 3.74 0.37 -20.13
C VAL A 48 4.24 1.10 -18.88
N ALA A 49 3.64 0.83 -17.73
CA ALA A 49 4.02 1.43 -16.45
C ALA A 49 5.50 1.11 -16.10
N ARG A 50 5.90 -0.17 -16.20
CA ARG A 50 7.24 -0.60 -15.86
C ARG A 50 8.28 -0.09 -16.85
N GLN A 51 7.98 -0.08 -18.14
CA GLN A 51 8.84 0.54 -19.18
C GLN A 51 8.98 2.04 -18.96
N GLY A 52 7.95 2.70 -18.43
CA GLY A 52 7.97 4.09 -17.98
C GLY A 52 8.79 4.34 -16.70
N GLY A 53 9.31 3.28 -16.05
CA GLY A 53 10.13 3.37 -14.85
C GLY A 53 9.33 3.30 -13.53
N ILE A 54 8.04 3.02 -13.58
CA ILE A 54 7.27 2.80 -12.34
C ILE A 54 7.74 1.50 -11.68
N ASN A 55 8.06 1.58 -10.39
CA ASN A 55 8.42 0.42 -9.58
C ASN A 55 7.45 0.17 -8.42
N CYS A 56 6.53 1.10 -8.14
CA CYS A 56 5.61 1.01 -7.01
C CYS A 56 4.18 0.69 -7.49
N PHE A 57 3.62 -0.42 -6.98
CA PHE A 57 2.31 -0.96 -7.32
C PHE A 57 1.44 -1.05 -6.06
N ASP A 58 0.34 -0.28 -6.04
CA ASP A 58 -0.45 -0.04 -4.84
C ASP A 58 -1.76 -0.84 -4.85
N HIS A 59 -1.92 -1.68 -3.85
CA HIS A 59 -3.05 -2.58 -3.65
C HIS A 59 -3.71 -2.38 -2.28
N ALA A 60 -4.80 -3.09 -2.05
CA ALA A 60 -5.42 -3.32 -0.75
C ALA A 60 -6.32 -4.57 -0.81
N GLU A 61 -6.51 -5.23 0.34
CA GLU A 61 -7.41 -6.38 0.48
C GLU A 61 -8.85 -6.09 0.02
N ALA A 62 -9.27 -4.81 0.10
CA ALA A 62 -10.61 -4.37 -0.27
C ALA A 62 -10.78 -4.01 -1.75
N TYR A 63 -9.71 -4.05 -2.57
CA TYR A 63 -9.81 -3.60 -3.95
C TYR A 63 -10.37 -4.70 -4.86
N GLY A 64 -11.36 -4.32 -5.68
CA GLY A 64 -12.07 -5.23 -6.57
C GLY A 64 -13.40 -5.75 -5.99
N ILE A 65 -14.14 -6.51 -6.80
CA ILE A 65 -15.40 -7.17 -6.43
C ILE A 65 -15.35 -8.62 -6.94
N PRO A 66 -15.29 -9.62 -6.05
CA PRO A 66 -15.25 -9.51 -4.58
C PRO A 66 -13.97 -8.83 -4.09
N ASN A 67 -13.91 -8.49 -2.77
CA ASN A 67 -12.71 -7.94 -2.14
C ASN A 67 -11.48 -8.82 -2.45
N GLY A 68 -10.37 -8.18 -2.79
CA GLY A 68 -9.12 -8.84 -3.16
C GLY A 68 -9.01 -9.27 -4.62
N GLU A 69 -10.04 -9.09 -5.44
CA GLU A 69 -9.98 -9.46 -6.86
C GLU A 69 -8.88 -8.68 -7.61
N ALA A 70 -8.64 -7.42 -7.25
CA ALA A 70 -7.57 -6.62 -7.84
C ALA A 70 -6.17 -7.20 -7.51
N GLU A 71 -5.96 -7.68 -6.28
CA GLU A 71 -4.72 -8.36 -5.88
C GLU A 71 -4.53 -9.67 -6.66
N ARG A 72 -5.61 -10.45 -6.82
CA ARG A 72 -5.57 -11.71 -7.59
C ARG A 72 -5.22 -11.46 -9.07
N ILE A 73 -5.83 -10.46 -9.69
CA ILE A 73 -5.53 -10.08 -11.08
C ILE A 73 -4.07 -9.66 -11.21
N PHE A 74 -3.57 -8.84 -10.28
CA PHE A 74 -2.16 -8.44 -10.30
C PHE A 74 -1.23 -9.64 -10.10
N GLY A 75 -1.49 -10.52 -9.16
CA GLY A 75 -0.65 -11.69 -8.89
C GLY A 75 -0.52 -12.60 -10.11
N LEU A 76 -1.63 -12.88 -10.80
CA LEU A 76 -1.61 -13.65 -12.04
C LEU A 76 -0.85 -12.92 -13.16
N ALA A 77 -1.13 -11.62 -13.36
CA ALA A 77 -0.44 -10.83 -14.36
C ALA A 77 1.07 -10.73 -14.08
N LEU A 78 1.46 -10.57 -12.82
CA LEU A 78 2.88 -10.50 -12.43
C LEU A 78 3.58 -11.83 -12.68
N SER A 79 2.96 -12.95 -12.34
CA SER A 79 3.52 -14.29 -12.60
C SER A 79 3.82 -14.49 -14.09
N ASP A 80 2.84 -14.19 -14.95
CA ASP A 80 3.03 -14.29 -16.41
C ASP A 80 4.15 -13.36 -16.91
N LEU A 81 4.15 -12.11 -16.41
CA LEU A 81 5.16 -11.12 -16.83
C LEU A 81 6.57 -11.47 -16.37
N GLN A 82 6.73 -12.11 -15.22
CA GLN A 82 8.00 -12.61 -14.73
C GLN A 82 8.52 -13.79 -15.56
N GLU A 83 7.63 -14.62 -16.09
CA GLU A 83 8.01 -15.70 -17.03
C GLU A 83 8.39 -15.12 -18.39
N GLU A 84 7.68 -14.09 -18.88
CA GLU A 84 7.94 -13.45 -20.18
C GLU A 84 9.23 -12.62 -20.21
N ASP A 85 9.52 -11.84 -19.15
CA ASP A 85 10.69 -10.95 -19.04
C ASP A 85 11.20 -10.90 -17.59
N PRO A 86 11.97 -11.92 -17.14
CA PRO A 86 12.47 -12.00 -15.76
C PRO A 86 13.37 -10.83 -15.36
N ASP A 87 14.04 -10.19 -16.30
CA ASP A 87 14.93 -9.07 -16.00
C ASP A 87 14.16 -7.78 -15.72
N LEU A 88 13.13 -7.49 -16.50
CA LEU A 88 12.27 -6.33 -16.30
C LEU A 88 11.42 -6.47 -15.02
N TRP A 89 10.95 -7.68 -14.71
CA TRP A 89 10.04 -7.97 -13.60
C TRP A 89 10.73 -8.63 -12.40
N ARG A 90 12.03 -8.42 -12.25
CA ARG A 90 12.78 -8.91 -11.08
C ARG A 90 12.17 -8.43 -9.79
N ARG A 91 11.80 -9.36 -8.89
CA ARG A 91 11.10 -9.02 -7.62
C ARG A 91 11.83 -7.95 -6.80
N SER A 92 13.16 -7.96 -6.79
CA SER A 92 13.98 -6.99 -6.05
C SER A 92 13.89 -5.54 -6.58
N GLU A 93 13.38 -5.34 -7.80
CA GLU A 93 13.18 -4.02 -8.39
C GLU A 93 11.76 -3.48 -8.20
N LEU A 94 10.86 -4.30 -7.63
CA LEU A 94 9.45 -3.94 -7.45
C LEU A 94 9.18 -3.58 -6.00
N VAL A 95 8.37 -2.54 -5.82
CA VAL A 95 7.79 -2.16 -4.53
C VAL A 95 6.30 -2.45 -4.59
N ILE A 96 5.87 -3.51 -3.92
CA ILE A 96 4.49 -3.96 -3.92
C ILE A 96 3.89 -3.67 -2.55
N THR A 97 2.72 -3.05 -2.54
CA THR A 97 2.05 -2.64 -1.31
C THR A 97 0.69 -3.28 -1.18
N THR A 98 0.24 -3.48 0.05
CA THR A 98 -1.17 -3.79 0.34
C THR A 98 -1.61 -3.16 1.66
N LYS A 99 -2.93 -3.15 1.90
CA LYS A 99 -3.56 -2.46 3.03
C LYS A 99 -4.62 -3.35 3.67
N VAL A 100 -4.68 -3.33 5.00
CA VAL A 100 -5.62 -4.14 5.79
C VAL A 100 -6.57 -3.22 6.54
N PHE A 101 -7.86 -3.46 6.44
CA PHE A 101 -8.95 -2.89 7.24
C PHE A 101 -10.32 -3.45 6.83
N TRP A 102 -10.65 -3.55 5.53
CA TRP A 102 -11.96 -3.92 4.99
C TRP A 102 -11.91 -5.26 4.25
N GLY A 103 -11.47 -6.32 4.93
CA GLY A 103 -11.26 -7.63 4.32
C GLY A 103 -12.55 -8.31 3.87
N GLY A 104 -13.61 -8.27 4.70
CA GLY A 104 -14.84 -8.96 4.40
C GLY A 104 -16.05 -8.46 5.18
N SER A 105 -17.13 -9.25 5.15
CA SER A 105 -18.40 -8.98 5.84
C SER A 105 -18.61 -9.80 7.12
N GLY A 106 -17.69 -10.70 7.43
CA GLY A 106 -17.73 -11.50 8.66
C GLY A 106 -17.39 -10.67 9.90
N VAL A 107 -17.81 -11.15 11.06
CA VAL A 107 -17.73 -10.41 12.34
C VAL A 107 -16.32 -9.94 12.70
N ASN A 108 -15.29 -10.68 12.29
CA ASN A 108 -13.88 -10.38 12.57
C ASN A 108 -13.06 -10.14 11.29
N GLU A 109 -13.69 -9.88 10.15
CA GLU A 109 -13.04 -9.67 8.85
C GLU A 109 -12.81 -8.19 8.53
N SER A 110 -12.83 -7.33 9.55
CA SER A 110 -12.56 -5.89 9.40
C SER A 110 -11.90 -5.32 10.64
N GLY A 111 -11.34 -4.10 10.50
CA GLY A 111 -10.62 -3.37 11.55
C GLY A 111 -9.14 -3.75 11.63
N LEU A 112 -8.50 -3.39 12.76
CA LEU A 112 -7.07 -3.60 12.97
C LEU A 112 -6.77 -4.49 14.17
N SER A 113 -7.72 -5.37 14.54
CA SER A 113 -7.42 -6.39 15.53
C SER A 113 -6.19 -7.20 15.11
N ARG A 114 -5.40 -7.68 16.07
CA ARG A 114 -4.23 -8.53 15.75
C ARG A 114 -4.61 -9.72 14.86
N LYS A 115 -5.80 -10.31 15.11
CA LYS A 115 -6.31 -11.42 14.30
C LYS A 115 -6.46 -11.00 12.84
N HIS A 116 -7.22 -9.92 12.59
CA HIS A 116 -7.49 -9.47 11.22
C HIS A 116 -6.23 -8.98 10.50
N VAL A 117 -5.34 -8.25 11.19
CA VAL A 117 -4.07 -7.80 10.58
C VAL A 117 -3.27 -8.98 10.03
N LEU A 118 -3.09 -10.04 10.82
CA LEU A 118 -2.27 -11.19 10.39
C LEU A 118 -2.99 -12.03 9.32
N GLU A 119 -4.27 -12.31 9.49
CA GLU A 119 -5.04 -13.10 8.53
C GLU A 119 -5.28 -12.33 7.21
N GLY A 120 -5.57 -11.03 7.28
CA GLY A 120 -5.75 -10.16 6.13
C GLY A 120 -4.48 -10.05 5.28
N LEU A 121 -3.32 -9.83 5.93
CA LEU A 121 -2.04 -9.81 5.21
C LEU A 121 -1.71 -11.18 4.60
N SER A 122 -1.90 -12.28 5.33
CA SER A 122 -1.71 -13.63 4.77
C SER A 122 -2.57 -13.86 3.54
N SER A 123 -3.86 -13.52 3.62
CA SER A 123 -4.79 -13.65 2.50
C SER A 123 -4.41 -12.74 1.31
N SER A 124 -3.89 -11.54 1.57
CA SER A 124 -3.37 -10.66 0.51
C SER A 124 -2.14 -11.25 -0.17
N LEU A 125 -1.21 -11.83 0.60
CA LEU A 125 -0.03 -12.50 0.04
C LEU A 125 -0.42 -13.69 -0.84
N ASP A 126 -1.39 -14.50 -0.42
CA ASP A 126 -1.92 -15.61 -1.21
C ASP A 126 -2.51 -15.12 -2.54
N ARG A 127 -3.31 -14.04 -2.52
CA ARG A 127 -3.90 -13.45 -3.74
C ARG A 127 -2.87 -12.84 -4.68
N LEU A 128 -1.85 -12.18 -4.11
CA LEU A 128 -0.74 -11.58 -4.85
C LEU A 128 0.26 -12.63 -5.38
N GLY A 129 0.24 -13.86 -4.85
CA GLY A 129 1.21 -14.90 -5.17
C GLY A 129 2.62 -14.55 -4.70
N LEU A 130 2.76 -13.91 -3.52
CA LEU A 130 4.01 -13.39 -3.00
C LEU A 130 4.30 -13.92 -1.60
N ASP A 131 5.57 -14.07 -1.25
CA ASP A 131 6.01 -14.40 0.10
C ASP A 131 5.96 -13.19 1.04
N TYR A 132 6.09 -11.96 0.49
CA TYR A 132 6.05 -10.72 1.25
C TYR A 132 5.61 -9.53 0.38
N VAL A 133 5.08 -8.50 1.02
CA VAL A 133 4.95 -7.15 0.43
C VAL A 133 6.05 -6.23 0.96
N ASP A 134 6.42 -5.23 0.17
CA ASP A 134 7.42 -4.25 0.60
C ASP A 134 6.83 -3.29 1.64
N MET A 135 5.60 -2.87 1.47
CA MET A 135 4.94 -1.90 2.34
C MET A 135 3.54 -2.38 2.73
N GLY A 136 3.33 -2.68 4.01
CA GLY A 136 2.03 -3.00 4.57
C GLY A 136 1.37 -1.77 5.20
N PHE A 137 0.08 -1.51 4.93
CA PHE A 137 -0.62 -0.36 5.48
C PHE A 137 -1.77 -0.75 6.40
N CYS A 138 -1.93 0.00 7.50
CA CYS A 138 -3.21 0.13 8.18
C CYS A 138 -4.09 1.08 7.34
N HIS A 139 -5.09 0.53 6.64
CA HIS A 139 -5.85 1.28 5.61
C HIS A 139 -6.67 2.44 6.20
N ARG A 140 -7.11 2.34 7.45
CA ARG A 140 -7.77 3.41 8.22
C ARG A 140 -7.46 3.27 9.71
N PRO A 141 -7.62 4.32 10.50
CA PRO A 141 -7.57 4.20 11.96
C PRO A 141 -8.77 3.37 12.46
N ASP A 142 -8.53 2.51 13.45
CA ASP A 142 -9.57 1.67 14.05
C ASP A 142 -9.93 2.21 15.43
N PRO A 143 -11.15 2.77 15.63
CA PRO A 143 -11.56 3.29 16.93
C PRO A 143 -11.82 2.21 17.99
N PHE A 144 -11.89 0.95 17.59
CA PHE A 144 -12.20 -0.17 18.49
C PHE A 144 -10.95 -0.96 18.90
N THR A 145 -9.80 -0.70 18.28
CA THR A 145 -8.54 -1.37 18.59
C THR A 145 -7.54 -0.35 19.16
N PRO A 146 -7.04 -0.55 20.40
CA PRO A 146 -6.00 0.32 20.95
C PRO A 146 -4.78 0.44 20.04
N THR A 147 -4.22 1.64 19.91
CA THR A 147 -3.03 1.91 19.07
C THR A 147 -1.87 0.98 19.38
N GLU A 148 -1.66 0.67 20.67
CA GLU A 148 -0.63 -0.29 21.10
C GLU A 148 -0.83 -1.68 20.47
N THR A 149 -2.06 -2.18 20.43
CA THR A 149 -2.39 -3.48 19.84
C THR A 149 -2.11 -3.47 18.33
N VAL A 150 -2.43 -2.38 17.64
CA VAL A 150 -2.13 -2.21 16.21
C VAL A 150 -0.62 -2.23 15.96
N VAL A 151 0.15 -1.46 16.74
CA VAL A 151 1.62 -1.41 16.64
C VAL A 151 2.23 -2.80 16.87
N GLN A 152 1.74 -3.55 17.87
CA GLN A 152 2.20 -4.92 18.13
C GLN A 152 1.85 -5.88 16.99
N ALA A 153 0.66 -5.75 16.40
CA ALA A 153 0.22 -6.58 15.27
C ALA A 153 1.08 -6.32 14.03
N MET A 154 1.27 -5.06 13.66
CA MET A 154 2.10 -4.68 12.51
C MET A 154 3.57 -5.02 12.72
N THR A 155 4.10 -4.85 13.94
CA THR A 155 5.45 -5.33 14.28
C THR A 155 5.56 -6.85 14.09
N SER A 156 4.53 -7.62 14.48
CA SER A 156 4.53 -9.06 14.27
C SER A 156 4.53 -9.42 12.79
N ALA A 157 3.77 -8.72 11.96
CA ALA A 157 3.75 -8.92 10.52
C ALA A 157 5.12 -8.62 9.87
N VAL A 158 5.78 -7.54 10.29
CA VAL A 158 7.14 -7.22 9.80
C VAL A 158 8.16 -8.27 10.26
N ARG A 159 8.17 -8.62 11.55
CA ARG A 159 9.14 -9.58 12.09
C ARG A 159 8.93 -11.01 11.61
N SER A 160 7.72 -11.37 11.20
CA SER A 160 7.45 -12.66 10.53
C SER A 160 7.76 -12.66 9.04
N GLY A 161 8.14 -11.52 8.46
CA GLY A 161 8.51 -11.41 7.06
C GLY A 161 7.33 -11.23 6.09
N MET A 162 6.11 -10.99 6.57
CA MET A 162 4.95 -10.71 5.71
C MET A 162 5.05 -9.34 5.03
N ALA A 163 5.70 -8.37 5.68
CA ALA A 163 5.98 -7.05 5.11
C ALA A 163 7.39 -6.61 5.52
N THR A 164 8.08 -5.80 4.69
CA THR A 164 9.41 -5.30 5.06
C THR A 164 9.33 -4.10 6.00
N CYS A 165 8.28 -3.32 5.89
CA CYS A 165 7.97 -2.17 6.75
C CYS A 165 6.47 -1.89 6.70
N TRP A 166 6.00 -1.00 7.62
CA TRP A 166 4.60 -0.68 7.69
C TRP A 166 4.32 0.82 7.85
N GLY A 167 3.13 1.21 7.49
CA GLY A 167 2.64 2.58 7.61
C GLY A 167 1.13 2.64 7.74
N THR A 168 0.60 3.84 7.56
CA THR A 168 -0.79 4.17 7.80
C THR A 168 -1.43 4.85 6.58
N SER A 169 -2.75 4.92 6.53
CA SER A 169 -3.48 5.69 5.53
C SER A 169 -4.63 6.43 6.20
N GLU A 170 -4.73 7.74 5.96
CA GLU A 170 -5.73 8.64 6.55
C GLU A 170 -5.71 8.70 8.09
N TRP A 171 -4.60 8.35 8.72
CA TRP A 171 -4.41 8.59 10.14
C TRP A 171 -4.10 10.07 10.39
N SER A 172 -4.54 10.60 11.54
CA SER A 172 -4.13 11.96 11.95
C SER A 172 -2.65 12.00 12.36
N ALA A 173 -2.04 13.18 12.29
CA ALA A 173 -0.67 13.36 12.77
C ALA A 173 -0.53 12.96 14.26
N GLN A 174 -1.57 13.18 15.06
CA GLN A 174 -1.62 12.75 16.46
C GLN A 174 -1.55 11.22 16.57
N GLN A 175 -2.36 10.49 15.82
CA GLN A 175 -2.38 9.02 15.85
C GLN A 175 -1.05 8.41 15.35
N ILE A 176 -0.47 9.00 14.30
CA ILE A 176 0.85 8.57 13.79
C ILE A 176 1.93 8.80 14.84
N THR A 177 1.91 9.97 15.49
CA THR A 177 2.84 10.31 16.58
C THR A 177 2.69 9.38 17.77
N GLU A 178 1.47 9.08 18.18
CA GLU A 178 1.17 8.12 19.25
C GLU A 178 1.73 6.73 18.91
N ALA A 179 1.42 6.20 17.73
CA ALA A 179 1.92 4.90 17.28
C ALA A 179 3.46 4.85 17.23
N PHE A 180 4.09 5.94 16.76
CA PHE A 180 5.54 6.05 16.71
C PHE A 180 6.17 5.96 18.11
N TRP A 181 5.65 6.71 19.08
CA TRP A 181 6.24 6.71 20.43
C TRP A 181 5.93 5.44 21.22
N ILE A 182 4.75 4.83 21.00
CA ILE A 182 4.46 3.49 21.54
C ILE A 182 5.50 2.49 21.03
N ALA A 183 5.71 2.44 19.70
CA ALA A 183 6.70 1.55 19.11
C ALA A 183 8.10 1.78 19.69
N ARG A 184 8.55 3.03 19.76
CA ARG A 184 9.87 3.38 20.29
C ARG A 184 10.03 3.00 21.76
N SER A 185 9.02 3.21 22.60
CA SER A 185 9.05 2.89 24.02
C SER A 185 9.09 1.38 24.29
N MET A 186 8.51 0.58 23.40
CA MET A 186 8.41 -0.87 23.54
C MET A 186 9.47 -1.65 22.74
N GLY A 187 10.35 -0.99 22.00
CA GLY A 187 11.32 -1.65 21.11
C GLY A 187 10.65 -2.37 19.93
N LEU A 188 9.55 -1.80 19.44
CA LEU A 188 8.76 -2.29 18.31
C LEU A 188 9.07 -1.48 17.04
N GLU A 189 8.56 -1.94 15.88
CA GLU A 189 8.71 -1.27 14.60
C GLU A 189 7.71 -0.10 14.51
N PRO A 190 8.17 1.17 14.35
CA PRO A 190 7.27 2.31 14.19
C PRO A 190 6.67 2.37 12.77
N PRO A 191 5.53 3.09 12.58
CA PRO A 191 5.07 3.44 11.24
C PRO A 191 6.09 4.34 10.56
N GLN A 192 6.33 4.12 9.25
CA GLN A 192 7.39 4.81 8.51
C GLN A 192 6.86 5.64 7.34
N PHE A 193 5.60 5.46 6.97
CA PHE A 193 4.96 6.18 5.87
C PHE A 193 3.45 6.33 6.13
N GLU A 194 2.87 7.30 5.41
CA GLU A 194 1.43 7.61 5.42
C GLU A 194 0.92 7.70 3.98
N GLN A 195 -0.32 7.25 3.73
CA GLN A 195 -0.99 7.46 2.46
C GLN A 195 -2.22 8.37 2.62
N PRO A 196 -2.08 9.71 2.50
CA PRO A 196 -3.20 10.63 2.56
C PRO A 196 -3.77 10.96 1.19
N GLN A 197 -4.98 11.52 1.16
CA GLN A 197 -5.45 12.29 0.03
C GLN A 197 -4.65 13.59 -0.10
N TYR A 198 -4.15 13.87 -1.30
CA TYR A 198 -3.51 15.16 -1.57
C TYR A 198 -3.66 15.55 -3.04
N ASN A 199 -4.21 16.71 -3.27
CA ASN A 199 -4.37 17.34 -4.59
C ASN A 199 -4.60 18.85 -4.42
N MET A 200 -4.71 19.60 -5.48
CA MET A 200 -4.89 21.06 -5.43
C MET A 200 -6.13 21.51 -4.66
N LEU A 201 -7.14 20.66 -4.48
CA LEU A 201 -8.39 20.94 -3.78
C LEU A 201 -8.38 20.40 -2.33
N HIS A 202 -7.44 19.54 -1.98
CA HIS A 202 -7.35 18.89 -0.67
C HIS A 202 -5.92 18.95 -0.15
N ARG A 203 -5.54 20.05 0.51
CA ARG A 203 -4.16 20.41 0.86
C ARG A 203 -3.88 20.45 2.36
N GLU A 204 -4.91 20.78 3.15
CA GLU A 204 -4.77 21.20 4.55
C GLU A 204 -4.06 20.14 5.41
N ARG A 205 -4.49 18.88 5.32
CA ARG A 205 -3.88 17.79 6.08
C ARG A 205 -2.41 17.60 5.74
N PHE A 206 -2.09 17.57 4.45
CA PHE A 206 -0.72 17.30 4.00
C PHE A 206 0.22 18.44 4.31
N GLU A 207 -0.19 19.69 4.06
CA GLU A 207 0.69 20.85 4.15
C GLU A 207 0.80 21.42 5.58
N ASN A 208 -0.25 21.31 6.39
CA ASN A 208 -0.29 21.87 7.73
C ASN A 208 -0.21 20.80 8.82
N GLU A 209 -1.18 19.87 8.86
CA GLU A 209 -1.26 18.88 9.92
C GLU A 209 -0.04 17.93 9.93
N TYR A 210 0.39 17.45 8.75
CA TYR A 210 1.50 16.49 8.64
C TYR A 210 2.88 17.13 8.59
N PHE A 211 2.99 18.44 8.43
CA PHE A 211 4.28 19.11 8.34
C PHE A 211 5.25 18.71 9.46
N PRO A 212 4.86 18.65 10.74
CA PRO A 212 5.77 18.24 11.81
C PRO A 212 6.29 16.80 11.69
N ILE A 213 5.48 15.86 11.18
CA ILE A 213 5.85 14.44 11.09
C ILE A 213 6.72 14.10 9.89
N PHE A 214 6.86 15.00 8.93
CA PHE A 214 7.82 14.86 7.81
C PHE A 214 9.27 15.09 8.23
N ASN A 215 9.50 15.60 9.43
CA ASN A 215 10.83 15.90 9.97
C ASN A 215 11.22 14.92 11.09
N ALA A 216 12.49 14.99 11.48
CA ALA A 216 12.99 14.21 12.61
C ALA A 216 12.19 14.50 13.90
N PRO A 217 11.94 13.50 14.74
CA PRO A 217 12.47 12.14 14.67
C PRO A 217 11.66 11.18 13.80
N TYR A 218 10.51 11.62 13.25
CA TYR A 218 9.55 10.76 12.54
C TYR A 218 10.00 10.44 11.11
N ASN A 219 10.31 11.47 10.32
CA ASN A 219 10.69 11.38 8.90
C ASN A 219 9.72 10.49 8.10
N ILE A 220 8.42 10.67 8.30
CA ILE A 220 7.37 9.90 7.63
C ILE A 220 7.44 10.13 6.12
N GLY A 221 7.56 9.05 5.34
CA GLY A 221 7.41 9.08 3.89
C GLY A 221 5.94 9.16 3.48
N THR A 222 5.66 9.49 2.22
CA THR A 222 4.28 9.56 1.76
C THR A 222 4.08 8.93 0.39
N THR A 223 2.97 8.21 0.23
CA THR A 223 2.31 7.95 -1.05
C THR A 223 1.00 8.72 -1.08
N ILE A 224 0.53 9.11 -2.26
CA ILE A 224 -0.63 10.00 -2.38
C ILE A 224 -1.74 9.27 -3.14
N TRP A 225 -2.97 9.35 -2.63
CA TRP A 225 -4.13 8.91 -3.40
C TRP A 225 -4.95 10.09 -3.93
N SER A 226 -5.63 9.88 -5.06
CA SER A 226 -6.43 10.87 -5.78
C SER A 226 -5.70 12.18 -6.11
N PRO A 227 -4.47 12.16 -6.67
CA PRO A 227 -3.75 13.38 -7.02
C PRO A 227 -4.46 14.23 -8.07
N LEU A 228 -5.33 13.62 -8.89
CA LEU A 228 -6.10 14.29 -9.95
C LEU A 228 -7.59 14.49 -9.58
N SER A 229 -7.97 14.27 -8.32
CA SER A 229 -9.34 14.48 -7.81
C SER A 229 -10.41 13.83 -8.71
N SER A 230 -10.29 12.52 -8.95
CA SER A 230 -11.17 11.72 -9.81
C SER A 230 -11.29 12.25 -11.25
N GLY A 231 -10.24 12.87 -11.76
CA GLY A 231 -10.19 13.43 -13.12
C GLY A 231 -10.54 14.93 -13.21
N LEU A 232 -11.02 15.55 -12.14
CA LEU A 232 -11.38 16.98 -12.16
C LEU A 232 -10.17 17.89 -12.49
N LEU A 233 -8.97 17.46 -12.17
CA LEU A 233 -7.73 18.22 -12.39
C LEU A 233 -6.98 17.81 -13.67
N THR A 234 -7.62 17.08 -14.57
CA THR A 234 -7.00 16.66 -15.84
C THR A 234 -7.30 17.62 -17.00
N GLY A 235 -8.24 18.55 -16.86
CA GLY A 235 -8.68 19.50 -17.87
C GLY A 235 -9.90 19.03 -18.64
#